data_a32016495460abbfad682e98dc4d370f
#
_entry.id   a32016495460abbfad682e98dc4d370f
#
_cell.length_a   1.000
_cell.length_b   1.000
_cell.length_c   1.000
_cell.angle_alpha   90.00
_cell.angle_beta   90.00
_cell.angle_gamma   90.00
#
_symmetry.space_group_name_H-M   'P 1'
#
loop_
_entity.id
_entity.type
_entity.pdbx_description
1 polymer ?
#
loop_
_entity_poly.entity_id
_entity_poly.type
_entity_poly.pdbx_seq_one_letter_code
_entity_poly.pdbx_strand_id
1 'polypeptide(L)'
;ARRLGLDVAVVLSHDQWHAIQGNLLTVYLMDARVEMIHTEDHWDLEEHALNLVKELEADGRKPHYIPVSGTTPHSSLGYISGALETLEQMEEQDIVPDAVYLPFGTGGIFTAMMLTFHEKGIEAPFFGISVNRSLDKCFANLDKWWAALCELLDVDPERPRGEFRLYEEFIGKEYGDPTEAGLDAILKMATAEGILLDPVYSGKVFSGFLSHFEAGDWEKGQNILMLHSGGVPAIFAYAGILEEHMRKRGRL
;
A
#
# COMPACT_ATOMS: atom_id res chain seq x y z
N ALA A 1 -8.29 -7.20 -14.03
CA ALA A 1 -8.10 -8.12 -15.17
C ALA A 1 -9.42 -8.79 -15.55
N ARG A 2 -10.08 -9.58 -14.69
CA ARG A 2 -11.32 -10.33 -15.03
C ARG A 2 -12.45 -9.45 -15.55
N ARG A 3 -12.66 -8.26 -14.99
CA ARG A 3 -13.68 -7.30 -15.50
C ARG A 3 -13.42 -6.82 -16.93
N LEU A 4 -12.17 -6.95 -17.39
CA LEU A 4 -11.74 -6.60 -18.76
C LEU A 4 -11.62 -7.82 -19.67
N GLY A 5 -12.05 -9.01 -19.21
CA GLY A 5 -11.93 -10.25 -19.97
C GLY A 5 -10.49 -10.78 -20.11
N LEU A 6 -9.58 -10.32 -19.24
CA LEU A 6 -8.19 -10.74 -19.23
C LEU A 6 -7.99 -11.92 -18.27
N ASP A 7 -7.21 -12.91 -18.70
CA ASP A 7 -6.72 -13.97 -17.82
C ASP A 7 -5.62 -13.44 -16.90
N VAL A 8 -5.42 -14.15 -15.79
CA VAL A 8 -4.41 -13.81 -14.78
C VAL A 8 -3.62 -15.05 -14.42
N ALA A 9 -2.30 -14.90 -14.38
CA ALA A 9 -1.41 -15.84 -13.74
C ALA A 9 -0.63 -15.12 -12.65
N VAL A 10 -0.44 -15.76 -11.49
CA VAL A 10 0.35 -15.24 -10.38
C VAL A 10 1.39 -16.26 -9.94
N VAL A 11 2.60 -15.78 -9.67
CA VAL A 11 3.70 -16.57 -9.11
C VAL A 11 3.88 -16.12 -7.66
N LEU A 12 3.78 -17.05 -6.71
CA LEU A 12 3.79 -16.78 -5.29
C LEU A 12 4.82 -17.68 -4.59
N SER A 13 5.43 -17.17 -3.52
CA SER A 13 6.23 -17.95 -2.61
C SER A 13 5.35 -18.77 -1.65
N HIS A 14 5.81 -19.99 -1.34
CA HIS A 14 5.12 -20.92 -0.43
C HIS A 14 5.87 -21.01 0.90
N ASP A 15 6.22 -19.93 1.52
CA ASP A 15 7.07 -19.95 2.71
C ASP A 15 6.31 -19.85 4.05
N GLN A 16 5.31 -18.99 4.20
CA GLN A 16 4.71 -18.75 5.53
C GLN A 16 3.19 -19.03 5.62
N TRP A 17 2.44 -18.97 4.53
CA TRP A 17 0.98 -18.97 4.55
C TRP A 17 0.41 -20.11 3.70
N HIS A 18 0.29 -21.30 4.29
CA HIS A 18 -0.17 -22.51 3.58
C HIS A 18 -1.69 -22.59 3.40
N ALA A 19 -2.45 -21.82 4.18
CA ALA A 19 -3.90 -21.87 4.12
C ALA A 19 -4.45 -20.99 2.98
N ILE A 20 -5.38 -21.53 2.19
CA ILE A 20 -6.12 -20.76 1.19
C ILE A 20 -7.12 -19.85 1.91
N GLN A 21 -6.71 -18.65 2.24
CA GLN A 21 -7.48 -17.64 2.95
C GLN A 21 -7.07 -16.21 2.52
N GLY A 22 -7.78 -15.20 2.99
CA GLY A 22 -7.44 -13.80 2.70
C GLY A 22 -7.33 -13.51 1.20
N ASN A 23 -6.24 -12.86 0.82
CA ASN A 23 -5.98 -12.51 -0.58
C ASN A 23 -5.79 -13.73 -1.48
N LEU A 24 -5.15 -14.81 -0.99
CA LEU A 24 -4.95 -16.02 -1.78
C LEU A 24 -6.29 -16.67 -2.16
N LEU A 25 -7.25 -16.69 -1.22
CA LEU A 25 -8.61 -17.17 -1.53
C LEU A 25 -9.26 -16.34 -2.63
N THR A 26 -9.12 -15.01 -2.59
CA THR A 26 -9.70 -14.13 -3.63
C THR A 26 -9.07 -14.37 -5.00
N VAL A 27 -7.77 -14.68 -5.06
CA VAL A 27 -7.06 -15.03 -6.30
C VAL A 27 -7.65 -16.30 -6.92
N TYR A 28 -7.86 -17.36 -6.11
CA TYR A 28 -8.49 -18.60 -6.58
C TYR A 28 -9.95 -18.40 -6.98
N LEU A 29 -10.74 -17.64 -6.21
CA LEU A 29 -12.14 -17.33 -6.55
C LEU A 29 -12.28 -16.58 -7.88
N MET A 30 -11.27 -15.81 -8.26
CA MET A 30 -11.21 -15.12 -9.55
C MET A 30 -10.63 -15.99 -10.67
N ASP A 31 -10.46 -17.30 -10.44
CA ASP A 31 -9.96 -18.27 -11.42
C ASP A 31 -8.61 -17.86 -12.02
N ALA A 32 -7.68 -17.36 -11.21
CA ALA A 32 -6.33 -17.08 -11.65
C ALA A 32 -5.50 -18.38 -11.65
N ARG A 33 -4.61 -18.54 -12.66
CA ARG A 33 -3.56 -19.55 -12.60
C ARG A 33 -2.58 -19.19 -11.49
N VAL A 34 -2.39 -20.08 -10.51
CA VAL A 34 -1.49 -19.87 -9.38
C VAL A 34 -0.31 -20.82 -9.48
N GLU A 35 0.88 -20.27 -9.57
CA GLU A 35 2.15 -20.99 -9.50
C GLU A 35 2.77 -20.75 -8.13
N MET A 36 2.85 -21.81 -7.31
CA MET A 36 3.47 -21.75 -5.97
C MET A 36 4.87 -22.31 -6.06
N ILE A 37 5.89 -21.52 -5.73
CA ILE A 37 7.27 -21.98 -5.69
C ILE A 37 7.83 -21.89 -4.27
N HIS A 38 8.73 -22.81 -3.91
CA HIS A 38 9.41 -22.82 -2.62
C HIS A 38 10.68 -22.00 -2.72
N THR A 39 10.61 -20.75 -2.32
CA THR A 39 11.77 -19.86 -2.27
C THR A 39 11.57 -18.75 -1.26
N GLU A 40 12.63 -18.29 -0.64
CA GLU A 40 12.69 -17.08 0.16
C GLU A 40 13.28 -15.90 -0.64
N ASP A 41 13.76 -16.16 -1.87
CA ASP A 41 14.39 -15.16 -2.73
C ASP A 41 13.39 -14.59 -3.75
N HIS A 42 13.24 -13.28 -3.73
CA HIS A 42 12.40 -12.57 -4.71
C HIS A 42 12.89 -12.71 -6.15
N TRP A 43 14.19 -12.94 -6.37
CA TRP A 43 14.74 -13.14 -7.72
C TRP A 43 14.27 -14.45 -8.34
N ASP A 44 14.10 -15.50 -7.54
CA ASP A 44 13.54 -16.76 -8.02
C ASP A 44 12.09 -16.60 -8.49
N LEU A 45 11.30 -15.76 -7.79
CA LEU A 45 9.93 -15.43 -8.20
C LEU A 45 9.92 -14.71 -9.55
N GLU A 46 10.82 -13.75 -9.75
CA GLU A 46 10.92 -13.00 -10.99
C GLU A 46 11.36 -13.89 -12.15
N GLU A 47 12.40 -14.72 -11.96
CA GLU A 47 12.85 -15.67 -12.97
C GLU A 47 11.74 -16.65 -13.38
N HIS A 48 11.02 -17.20 -12.40
CA HIS A 48 9.90 -18.10 -12.67
C HIS A 48 8.79 -17.39 -13.45
N ALA A 49 8.43 -16.17 -13.06
CA ALA A 49 7.41 -15.37 -13.75
C ALA A 49 7.82 -15.03 -15.20
N LEU A 50 9.09 -14.69 -15.44
CA LEU A 50 9.60 -14.44 -16.80
C LEU A 50 9.65 -15.70 -17.66
N ASN A 51 9.89 -16.87 -17.07
CA ASN A 51 9.79 -18.14 -17.78
C ASN A 51 8.33 -18.47 -18.12
N LEU A 52 7.38 -18.22 -17.23
CA LEU A 52 5.95 -18.35 -17.50
C LEU A 52 5.49 -17.41 -18.62
N VAL A 53 6.04 -16.18 -18.70
CA VAL A 53 5.77 -15.26 -19.83
C VAL A 53 6.17 -15.91 -21.15
N LYS A 54 7.39 -16.50 -21.25
CA LYS A 54 7.86 -17.17 -22.47
C LYS A 54 6.99 -18.38 -22.84
N GLU A 55 6.54 -19.16 -21.86
CA GLU A 55 5.62 -20.28 -22.07
C GLU A 55 4.31 -19.80 -22.69
N LEU A 56 3.70 -18.77 -22.09
CA LEU A 56 2.44 -18.19 -22.58
C LEU A 56 2.58 -17.59 -24.00
N GLU A 57 3.71 -16.96 -24.30
CA GLU A 57 4.00 -16.46 -25.65
C GLU A 57 4.12 -17.60 -26.67
N ALA A 58 4.77 -18.70 -26.29
CA ALA A 58 4.89 -19.89 -27.13
C ALA A 58 3.51 -20.52 -27.44
N ASP A 59 2.57 -20.41 -26.50
CA ASP A 59 1.17 -20.83 -26.65
C ASP A 59 0.31 -19.81 -27.42
N GLY A 60 0.93 -18.78 -28.02
CA GLY A 60 0.24 -17.76 -28.81
C GLY A 60 -0.53 -16.72 -27.99
N ARG A 61 -0.32 -16.67 -26.68
CA ARG A 61 -0.91 -15.66 -25.79
C ARG A 61 -0.10 -14.35 -25.87
N LYS A 62 -0.64 -13.29 -25.32
CA LYS A 62 0.01 -11.97 -25.22
C LYS A 62 0.10 -11.56 -23.74
N PRO A 63 1.02 -12.15 -22.98
CA PRO A 63 1.18 -11.83 -21.57
C PRO A 63 1.74 -10.42 -21.38
N HIS A 64 1.28 -9.78 -20.31
CA HIS A 64 1.89 -8.56 -19.79
C HIS A 64 2.48 -8.86 -18.40
N TYR A 65 3.80 -8.75 -18.28
CA TYR A 65 4.50 -9.00 -17.04
C TYR A 65 4.31 -7.82 -16.05
N ILE A 66 3.85 -8.14 -14.85
CA ILE A 66 3.77 -7.21 -13.73
C ILE A 66 4.81 -7.65 -12.70
N PRO A 67 5.84 -6.83 -12.39
CA PRO A 67 6.91 -7.20 -11.46
C PRO A 67 6.40 -7.34 -10.02
N VAL A 68 7.24 -7.90 -9.16
CA VAL A 68 6.97 -7.99 -7.72
C VAL A 68 6.56 -6.60 -7.19
N SER A 69 5.50 -6.56 -6.38
CA SER A 69 4.83 -5.35 -5.89
C SER A 69 4.00 -4.56 -6.92
N GLY A 70 4.11 -4.83 -8.19
CA GLY A 70 3.37 -4.13 -9.25
C GLY A 70 3.76 -2.68 -9.48
N THR A 71 4.78 -2.16 -8.79
CA THR A 71 5.16 -0.75 -8.89
C THR A 71 6.03 -0.51 -10.13
N THR A 72 5.51 0.28 -11.04
CA THR A 72 6.21 0.82 -12.22
C THR A 72 5.78 2.28 -12.40
N PRO A 73 6.51 3.10 -13.20
CA PRO A 73 6.05 4.45 -13.52
C PRO A 73 4.64 4.45 -14.12
N HIS A 74 4.34 3.53 -15.05
CA HIS A 74 3.03 3.43 -15.67
C HIS A 74 1.93 2.97 -14.70
N SER A 75 2.20 2.01 -13.80
CA SER A 75 1.20 1.60 -12.81
C SER A 75 0.87 2.72 -11.82
N SER A 76 1.83 3.61 -11.56
CA SER A 76 1.64 4.78 -10.70
C SER A 76 0.68 5.82 -11.28
N LEU A 77 0.42 5.81 -12.61
CA LEU A 77 -0.61 6.66 -13.23
C LEU A 77 -2.01 6.43 -12.65
N GLY A 78 -2.29 5.19 -12.19
CA GLY A 78 -3.54 4.89 -11.48
C GLY A 78 -3.68 5.68 -10.17
N TYR A 79 -2.57 5.92 -9.46
CA TYR A 79 -2.57 6.72 -8.23
C TYR A 79 -2.57 8.23 -8.51
N ILE A 80 -2.03 8.67 -9.64
CA ILE A 80 -2.20 10.04 -10.12
C ILE A 80 -3.67 10.32 -10.40
N SER A 81 -4.36 9.40 -11.11
CA SER A 81 -5.80 9.49 -11.34
C SER A 81 -6.58 9.50 -10.03
N GLY A 82 -6.24 8.62 -9.08
CA GLY A 82 -6.86 8.60 -7.76
C GLY A 82 -6.60 9.87 -6.94
N ALA A 83 -5.41 10.49 -7.07
CA ALA A 83 -5.11 11.76 -6.45
C ALA A 83 -5.95 12.91 -7.02
N LEU A 84 -6.10 12.94 -8.35
CA LEU A 84 -6.96 13.94 -9.01
C LEU A 84 -8.41 13.80 -8.58
N GLU A 85 -8.94 12.56 -8.53
CA GLU A 85 -10.29 12.27 -8.02
C GLU A 85 -10.43 12.70 -6.55
N THR A 86 -9.42 12.43 -5.72
CA THR A 86 -9.41 12.86 -4.31
C THR A 86 -9.48 14.38 -4.19
N LEU A 87 -8.71 15.11 -4.99
CA LEU A 87 -8.73 16.57 -4.99
C LEU A 87 -10.07 17.15 -5.45
N GLU A 88 -10.70 16.54 -6.46
CA GLU A 88 -12.05 16.93 -6.91
C GLU A 88 -13.09 16.72 -5.80
N GLN A 89 -13.06 15.57 -5.11
CA GLN A 89 -13.95 15.28 -3.98
C GLN A 89 -13.69 16.20 -2.78
N MET A 90 -12.45 16.60 -2.54
CA MET A 90 -12.11 17.57 -1.49
C MET A 90 -12.64 18.97 -1.82
N GLU A 91 -12.53 19.41 -3.07
CA GLU A 91 -13.10 20.67 -3.53
C GLU A 91 -14.62 20.68 -3.38
N GLU A 92 -15.31 19.61 -3.79
CA GLU A 92 -16.76 19.45 -3.64
C GLU A 92 -17.23 19.50 -2.18
N GLN A 93 -16.39 19.06 -1.24
CA GLN A 93 -16.70 19.02 0.19
C GLN A 93 -16.15 20.22 0.97
N ASP A 94 -15.50 21.16 0.30
CA ASP A 94 -14.80 22.32 0.93
C ASP A 94 -13.80 21.89 2.00
N ILE A 95 -13.03 20.81 1.70
CA ILE A 95 -12.00 20.26 2.59
C ILE A 95 -10.61 20.63 2.05
N VAL A 96 -9.78 21.23 2.93
CA VAL A 96 -8.34 21.39 2.71
C VAL A 96 -7.62 20.51 3.73
N PRO A 97 -6.72 19.60 3.32
CA PRO A 97 -6.03 18.74 4.27
C PRO A 97 -4.90 19.51 4.98
N ASP A 98 -4.80 19.34 6.29
CA ASP A 98 -3.67 19.80 7.09
C ASP A 98 -2.50 18.80 7.01
N ALA A 99 -2.78 17.54 6.68
CA ALA A 99 -1.78 16.50 6.45
C ALA A 99 -2.34 15.34 5.63
N VAL A 100 -1.43 14.61 4.96
CA VAL A 100 -1.75 13.40 4.17
C VAL A 100 -0.94 12.21 4.69
N TYR A 101 -1.61 11.15 5.17
CA TYR A 101 -0.98 9.93 5.67
C TYR A 101 -1.14 8.78 4.69
N LEU A 102 -0.03 8.14 4.32
CA LEU A 102 0.03 7.08 3.33
C LEU A 102 0.93 5.93 3.78
N PRO A 103 0.64 4.68 3.36
CA PRO A 103 1.59 3.60 3.51
C PRO A 103 2.78 3.81 2.57
N PHE A 104 3.98 3.52 3.07
CA PHE A 104 5.20 3.50 2.28
C PHE A 104 5.74 2.07 2.20
N GLY A 105 5.41 1.37 1.12
CA GLY A 105 6.01 0.08 0.77
C GLY A 105 7.15 0.29 -0.23
N THR A 106 6.84 0.21 -1.52
CA THR A 106 7.79 0.52 -2.61
C THR A 106 7.94 2.01 -2.89
N GLY A 107 7.03 2.84 -2.39
CA GLY A 107 7.04 4.29 -2.57
C GLY A 107 6.21 4.81 -3.75
N GLY A 108 5.76 3.94 -4.67
CA GLY A 108 5.05 4.38 -5.88
C GLY A 108 3.76 5.16 -5.60
N ILE A 109 2.93 4.69 -4.65
CA ILE A 109 1.69 5.38 -4.24
C ILE A 109 2.02 6.74 -3.64
N PHE A 110 2.92 6.75 -2.67
CA PHE A 110 3.33 7.95 -1.95
C PHE A 110 3.84 9.02 -2.91
N THR A 111 4.76 8.66 -3.80
CA THR A 111 5.38 9.58 -4.76
C THR A 111 4.36 10.12 -5.76
N ALA A 112 3.49 9.26 -6.30
CA ALA A 112 2.49 9.67 -7.27
C ALA A 112 1.46 10.66 -6.67
N MET A 113 0.96 10.37 -5.46
CA MET A 113 0.03 11.26 -4.79
C MET A 113 0.68 12.58 -4.39
N MET A 114 1.89 12.54 -3.80
CA MET A 114 2.63 13.73 -3.42
C MET A 114 2.92 14.63 -4.62
N LEU A 115 3.41 14.07 -5.72
CA LEU A 115 3.65 14.82 -6.95
C LEU A 115 2.36 15.49 -7.46
N THR A 116 1.25 14.75 -7.50
CA THR A 116 -0.02 15.26 -8.02
C THR A 116 -0.59 16.37 -7.15
N PHE A 117 -0.56 16.23 -5.82
CA PHE A 117 -1.04 17.25 -4.89
C PHE A 117 -0.23 18.55 -5.06
N HIS A 118 1.10 18.44 -5.12
CA HIS A 118 1.97 19.59 -5.34
C HIS A 118 1.76 20.25 -6.69
N GLU A 119 1.56 19.47 -7.77
CA GLU A 119 1.21 20.01 -9.10
C GLU A 119 -0.08 20.83 -9.07
N LYS A 120 -0.99 20.49 -8.17
CA LYS A 120 -2.28 21.18 -8.00
C LYS A 120 -2.24 22.28 -6.94
N GLY A 121 -1.05 22.61 -6.39
CA GLY A 121 -0.87 23.68 -5.42
C GLY A 121 -1.34 23.35 -4.01
N ILE A 122 -1.51 22.08 -3.66
CA ILE A 122 -1.82 21.65 -2.30
C ILE A 122 -0.51 21.45 -1.53
N GLU A 123 -0.27 22.28 -0.52
CA GLU A 123 0.97 22.33 0.26
C GLU A 123 0.91 21.50 1.55
N ALA A 124 -0.10 20.63 1.69
CA ALA A 124 -0.22 19.76 2.87
C ALA A 124 1.02 18.84 3.00
N PRO A 125 1.61 18.69 4.19
CA PRO A 125 2.72 17.78 4.42
C PRO A 125 2.29 16.33 4.27
N PHE A 126 3.18 15.51 3.69
CA PHE A 126 2.97 14.09 3.45
C PHE A 126 3.70 13.24 4.50
N PHE A 127 2.99 12.32 5.14
CA PHE A 127 3.51 11.40 6.15
C PHE A 127 3.48 9.98 5.61
N GLY A 128 4.66 9.41 5.33
CA GLY A 128 4.81 8.06 4.83
C GLY A 128 5.15 7.09 5.95
N ILE A 129 4.25 6.17 6.25
CA ILE A 129 4.46 5.12 7.25
C ILE A 129 5.02 3.89 6.55
N SER A 130 6.31 3.60 6.78
CA SER A 130 6.93 2.43 6.20
C SER A 130 6.32 1.15 6.74
N VAL A 131 6.07 0.19 5.85
CA VAL A 131 5.51 -1.11 6.21
C VAL A 131 6.53 -2.24 6.18
N ASN A 132 7.74 -2.00 5.59
CA ASN A 132 8.76 -3.03 5.43
C ASN A 132 10.18 -2.55 5.12
N ARG A 133 10.44 -1.23 5.07
CA ARG A 133 11.74 -0.69 4.63
C ARG A 133 12.33 0.26 5.64
N SER A 134 13.67 0.21 5.79
CA SER A 134 14.39 1.24 6.52
C SER A 134 14.27 2.61 5.83
N LEU A 135 14.46 3.69 6.58
CA LEU A 135 14.39 5.06 6.05
C LEU A 135 15.30 5.27 4.84
N ASP A 136 16.54 4.77 4.89
CA ASP A 136 17.47 4.89 3.75
C ASP A 136 16.91 4.30 2.47
N LYS A 137 16.27 3.11 2.57
CA LYS A 137 15.61 2.47 1.43
C LYS A 137 14.34 3.22 1.00
N CYS A 138 13.63 3.82 1.94
CA CYS A 138 12.46 4.65 1.63
C CYS A 138 12.88 5.89 0.84
N PHE A 139 13.91 6.61 1.27
CA PHE A 139 14.43 7.79 0.56
C PHE A 139 14.97 7.41 -0.83
N ALA A 140 15.77 6.36 -0.93
CA ALA A 140 16.28 5.89 -2.24
C ALA A 140 15.12 5.52 -3.21
N ASN A 141 14.08 4.88 -2.72
CA ASN A 141 12.90 4.56 -3.52
C ASN A 141 12.12 5.82 -3.91
N LEU A 142 11.95 6.76 -2.99
CA LEU A 142 11.29 8.04 -3.28
C LEU A 142 12.02 8.78 -4.42
N ASP A 143 13.35 8.89 -4.34
CA ASP A 143 14.17 9.54 -5.37
C ASP A 143 14.02 8.84 -6.72
N LYS A 144 14.10 7.52 -6.72
CA LYS A 144 13.91 6.69 -7.92
C LYS A 144 12.55 6.94 -8.57
N TRP A 145 11.47 6.88 -7.79
CA TRP A 145 10.11 7.03 -8.33
C TRP A 145 9.80 8.47 -8.70
N TRP A 146 10.34 9.44 -7.97
CA TRP A 146 10.21 10.85 -8.31
C TRP A 146 10.80 11.13 -9.69
N ALA A 147 12.05 10.74 -9.91
CA ALA A 147 12.72 10.93 -11.21
C ALA A 147 11.95 10.25 -12.35
N ALA A 148 11.54 8.97 -12.14
CA ALA A 148 10.85 8.20 -13.16
C ALA A 148 9.44 8.74 -13.49
N LEU A 149 8.72 9.29 -12.51
CA LEU A 149 7.42 9.91 -12.73
C LEU A 149 7.54 11.29 -13.38
N CYS A 150 8.54 12.09 -12.98
CA CYS A 150 8.80 13.37 -13.62
C CYS A 150 9.16 13.18 -15.10
N GLU A 151 10.01 12.20 -15.43
CA GLU A 151 10.32 11.84 -16.82
C GLU A 151 9.05 11.41 -17.59
N LEU A 152 8.23 10.52 -17.01
CA LEU A 152 7.01 10.01 -17.66
C LEU A 152 5.98 11.12 -17.93
N LEU A 153 5.92 12.12 -17.06
CA LEU A 153 4.92 13.19 -17.10
C LEU A 153 5.43 14.48 -17.75
N ASP A 154 6.69 14.50 -18.20
CA ASP A 154 7.37 15.69 -18.74
C ASP A 154 7.36 16.86 -17.75
N VAL A 155 7.69 16.56 -16.49
CA VAL A 155 7.76 17.51 -15.37
C VAL A 155 9.21 17.67 -14.92
N ASP A 156 9.61 18.87 -14.52
CA ASP A 156 10.97 19.15 -14.03
C ASP A 156 11.28 18.35 -12.76
N PRO A 157 12.26 17.43 -12.75
CA PRO A 157 12.63 16.64 -11.59
C PRO A 157 13.26 17.45 -10.44
N GLU A 158 13.84 18.65 -10.75
CA GLU A 158 14.46 19.54 -9.76
C GLU A 158 13.45 20.44 -9.03
N ARG A 159 12.17 20.33 -9.37
CA ARG A 159 11.10 21.04 -8.69
C ARG A 159 11.02 20.72 -7.19
N PRO A 160 10.54 21.62 -6.33
CA PRO A 160 10.31 21.33 -4.93
C PRO A 160 9.33 20.15 -4.75
N ARG A 161 9.65 19.25 -3.83
CA ARG A 161 8.81 18.07 -3.51
C ARG A 161 7.76 18.34 -2.43
N GLY A 162 7.78 19.54 -1.86
CA GLY A 162 6.98 19.91 -0.70
C GLY A 162 7.48 19.30 0.61
N GLU A 163 6.73 19.51 1.67
CA GLU A 163 7.05 18.92 2.97
C GLU A 163 6.62 17.46 3.02
N PHE A 164 7.52 16.57 3.43
CA PHE A 164 7.19 15.19 3.70
C PHE A 164 8.08 14.63 4.81
N ARG A 165 7.58 13.61 5.49
CA ARG A 165 8.29 12.85 6.51
C ARG A 165 8.03 11.36 6.32
N LEU A 166 9.06 10.53 6.56
CA LEU A 166 8.98 9.08 6.49
C LEU A 166 9.31 8.48 7.84
N TYR A 167 8.59 7.43 8.22
CA TYR A 167 8.69 6.79 9.53
C TYR A 167 8.83 5.28 9.36
N GLU A 168 9.77 4.64 10.08
CA GLU A 168 9.99 3.19 10.04
C GLU A 168 9.63 2.46 11.34
N GLU A 169 9.34 3.18 12.41
CA GLU A 169 9.08 2.64 13.74
C GLU A 169 7.78 1.81 13.84
N PHE A 170 6.92 1.88 12.83
CA PHE A 170 5.64 1.16 12.79
C PHE A 170 5.69 -0.17 12.03
N ILE A 171 6.86 -0.59 11.51
CA ILE A 171 7.02 -1.79 10.68
C ILE A 171 6.68 -3.07 11.46
N GLY A 172 7.08 -3.17 12.73
CA GLY A 172 7.11 -4.43 13.47
C GLY A 172 8.42 -5.18 13.22
N LYS A 173 8.41 -6.52 13.30
CA LYS A 173 9.62 -7.33 13.11
C LYS A 173 9.98 -7.47 11.64
N GLU A 174 8.98 -7.69 10.79
CA GLU A 174 9.14 -7.90 9.35
C GLU A 174 7.90 -7.48 8.57
N TYR A 175 7.96 -7.61 7.25
CA TYR A 175 6.79 -7.39 6.39
C TYR A 175 5.66 -8.36 6.73
N GLY A 176 4.45 -7.82 6.90
CA GLY A 176 3.28 -8.62 7.24
C GLY A 176 3.13 -8.91 8.73
N ASP A 177 4.13 -8.65 9.58
CA ASP A 177 4.02 -8.81 11.03
C ASP A 177 3.13 -7.69 11.63
N PRO A 178 2.00 -8.03 12.28
CA PRO A 178 1.14 -7.04 12.91
C PRO A 178 1.80 -6.48 14.16
N THR A 179 1.73 -5.17 14.33
CA THR A 179 2.15 -4.51 15.58
C THR A 179 0.98 -4.38 16.55
N GLU A 180 1.24 -4.35 17.86
CA GLU A 180 0.18 -4.12 18.86
C GLU A 180 -0.54 -2.79 18.61
N ALA A 181 0.20 -1.73 18.32
CA ALA A 181 -0.39 -0.43 17.98
C ALA A 181 -1.25 -0.49 16.72
N GLY A 182 -0.81 -1.25 15.70
CA GLY A 182 -1.59 -1.49 14.48
C GLY A 182 -2.89 -2.25 14.75
N LEU A 183 -2.85 -3.28 15.61
CA LEU A 183 -4.05 -4.03 16.01
C LEU A 183 -5.02 -3.16 16.84
N ASP A 184 -4.52 -2.33 17.75
CA ASP A 184 -5.34 -1.36 18.50
C ASP A 184 -5.97 -0.33 17.53
N ALA A 185 -5.24 0.13 16.55
CA ALA A 185 -5.72 1.05 15.52
C ALA A 185 -6.87 0.44 14.70
N ILE A 186 -6.73 -0.84 14.29
CA ILE A 186 -7.79 -1.60 13.61
C ILE A 186 -9.06 -1.64 14.47
N LEU A 187 -8.94 -2.02 15.74
CA LEU A 187 -10.09 -2.10 16.64
C LEU A 187 -10.73 -0.73 16.88
N LYS A 188 -9.93 0.32 16.98
CA LYS A 188 -10.42 1.69 17.20
C LYS A 188 -11.20 2.19 16.00
N MET A 189 -10.66 2.05 14.78
CA MET A 189 -11.33 2.47 13.56
C MET A 189 -12.62 1.68 13.32
N ALA A 190 -12.57 0.35 13.51
CA ALA A 190 -13.76 -0.49 13.35
C ALA A 190 -14.90 -0.12 14.31
N THR A 191 -14.58 0.27 15.55
CA THR A 191 -15.61 0.62 16.54
C THR A 191 -16.08 2.07 16.47
N ALA A 192 -15.23 2.99 16.05
CA ALA A 192 -15.60 4.39 15.95
C ALA A 192 -16.33 4.72 14.64
N GLU A 193 -15.86 4.16 13.53
CA GLU A 193 -16.28 4.56 12.18
C GLU A 193 -16.87 3.40 11.35
N GLY A 194 -16.83 2.15 11.85
CA GLY A 194 -17.27 0.98 11.08
C GLY A 194 -16.34 0.64 9.90
N ILE A 195 -15.13 1.19 9.87
CA ILE A 195 -14.14 0.99 8.81
C ILE A 195 -13.17 -0.11 9.21
N LEU A 196 -13.00 -1.11 8.36
CA LEU A 196 -12.07 -2.22 8.57
C LEU A 196 -10.71 -1.92 7.94
N LEU A 197 -9.68 -1.77 8.75
CA LEU A 197 -8.29 -1.63 8.32
C LEU A 197 -7.60 -3.00 8.28
N ASP A 198 -6.60 -3.16 7.40
CA ASP A 198 -5.78 -4.35 7.34
C ASP A 198 -4.55 -4.24 8.27
N PRO A 199 -3.98 -5.35 8.77
CA PRO A 199 -2.84 -5.32 9.68
C PRO A 199 -1.48 -5.04 9.03
N VAL A 200 -1.40 -5.10 7.69
CA VAL A 200 -0.13 -4.96 6.94
C VAL A 200 0.15 -3.50 6.57
N TYR A 201 -0.85 -2.78 6.12
CA TYR A 201 -0.74 -1.41 5.59
C TYR A 201 -1.55 -0.39 6.39
N SER A 202 -2.87 -0.40 6.23
CA SER A 202 -3.74 0.66 6.73
C SER A 202 -3.79 0.73 8.26
N GLY A 203 -3.69 -0.39 8.96
CA GLY A 203 -3.58 -0.42 10.42
C GLY A 203 -2.29 0.24 10.91
N LYS A 204 -1.15 0.01 10.22
CA LYS A 204 0.12 0.67 10.54
C LYS A 204 0.07 2.17 10.27
N VAL A 205 -0.54 2.59 9.15
CA VAL A 205 -0.72 4.02 8.84
C VAL A 205 -1.53 4.72 9.92
N PHE A 206 -2.66 4.13 10.32
CA PHE A 206 -3.50 4.72 11.34
C PHE A 206 -2.85 4.71 12.73
N SER A 207 -2.04 3.68 13.05
CA SER A 207 -1.27 3.68 14.30
C SER A 207 -0.24 4.81 14.34
N GLY A 208 0.42 5.09 13.19
CA GLY A 208 1.33 6.22 13.06
C GLY A 208 0.62 7.56 13.28
N PHE A 209 -0.52 7.76 12.63
CA PHE A 209 -1.34 8.94 12.88
C PHE A 209 -1.75 9.09 14.34
N LEU A 210 -2.24 8.01 14.99
CA LEU A 210 -2.64 8.05 16.39
C LEU A 210 -1.47 8.40 17.31
N SER A 211 -0.28 7.86 17.05
CA SER A 211 0.94 8.19 17.80
C SER A 211 1.28 9.68 17.71
N HIS A 212 1.22 10.25 16.51
CA HIS A 212 1.47 11.69 16.31
C HIS A 212 0.38 12.55 16.94
N PHE A 213 -0.87 12.13 16.89
CA PHE A 213 -1.98 12.82 17.55
C PHE A 213 -1.82 12.81 19.08
N GLU A 214 -1.42 11.68 19.67
CA GLU A 214 -1.16 11.55 21.10
C GLU A 214 0.08 12.35 21.55
N ALA A 215 1.06 12.52 20.66
CA ALA A 215 2.22 13.38 20.88
C ALA A 215 1.89 14.89 20.82
N GLY A 216 0.69 15.26 20.34
CA GLY A 216 0.26 16.64 20.23
C GLY A 216 0.67 17.33 18.92
N ASP A 217 1.04 16.57 17.90
CA ASP A 217 1.38 17.12 16.59
C ASP A 217 0.13 17.65 15.85
N TRP A 218 -1.06 17.18 16.26
CA TRP A 218 -2.34 17.55 15.65
C TRP A 218 -3.36 17.99 16.70
N GLU A 219 -4.17 18.98 16.33
CA GLU A 219 -5.26 19.49 17.14
C GLU A 219 -6.63 19.02 16.61
N LYS A 220 -7.65 19.09 17.46
CA LYS A 220 -9.04 18.83 17.04
C LYS A 220 -9.50 19.89 16.03
N GLY A 221 -10.13 19.43 14.96
CA GLY A 221 -10.64 20.30 13.90
C GLY A 221 -9.74 20.38 12.67
N GLN A 222 -8.53 19.82 12.75
CA GLN A 222 -7.67 19.67 11.58
C GLN A 222 -8.14 18.53 10.69
N ASN A 223 -8.01 18.70 9.38
CA ASN A 223 -8.39 17.74 8.37
C ASN A 223 -7.20 16.83 8.02
N ILE A 224 -7.25 15.59 8.44
CA ILE A 224 -6.20 14.61 8.13
C ILE A 224 -6.71 13.66 7.05
N LEU A 225 -6.11 13.76 5.87
CA LEU A 225 -6.38 12.82 4.78
C LEU A 225 -5.58 11.55 4.99
N MET A 226 -6.26 10.42 5.02
CA MET A 226 -5.60 9.11 5.14
C MET A 226 -6.05 8.19 4.01
N LEU A 227 -5.09 7.64 3.27
CA LEU A 227 -5.40 6.68 2.22
C LEU A 227 -5.63 5.28 2.79
N HIS A 228 -6.86 4.79 2.69
CA HIS A 228 -7.17 3.38 2.88
C HIS A 228 -6.87 2.61 1.59
N SER A 229 -5.64 2.10 1.48
CA SER A 229 -5.13 1.46 0.24
C SER A 229 -5.70 0.06 -0.05
N GLY A 230 -6.70 -0.40 0.71
CA GLY A 230 -7.32 -1.73 0.57
C GLY A 230 -6.84 -2.73 1.62
N GLY A 231 -6.73 -4.01 1.25
CA GLY A 231 -6.20 -5.06 2.13
C GLY A 231 -7.22 -5.73 3.04
N VAL A 232 -8.50 -5.35 3.01
CA VAL A 232 -9.55 -5.93 3.88
C VAL A 232 -9.58 -7.46 3.87
N PRO A 233 -9.43 -8.19 2.75
CA PRO A 233 -9.39 -9.65 2.78
C PRO A 233 -8.26 -10.22 3.64
N ALA A 234 -7.17 -9.49 3.85
CA ALA A 234 -6.07 -9.93 4.71
C ALA A 234 -6.50 -10.13 6.16
N ILE A 235 -7.49 -9.37 6.66
CA ILE A 235 -8.02 -9.51 8.03
C ILE A 235 -8.34 -10.98 8.35
N PHE A 236 -8.93 -11.70 7.41
CA PHE A 236 -9.32 -13.10 7.61
C PHE A 236 -8.11 -14.06 7.72
N ALA A 237 -6.98 -13.70 7.11
CA ALA A 237 -5.73 -14.44 7.30
C ALA A 237 -5.10 -14.21 8.69
N TYR A 238 -5.41 -13.09 9.33
CA TYR A 238 -4.95 -12.71 10.66
C TYR A 238 -6.00 -12.95 11.76
N ALA A 239 -7.08 -13.68 11.48
CA ALA A 239 -8.21 -13.86 12.39
C ALA A 239 -7.78 -14.34 13.79
N GLY A 240 -6.87 -15.32 13.88
CA GLY A 240 -6.38 -15.84 15.18
C GLY A 240 -5.62 -14.78 16.00
N ILE A 241 -4.80 -13.97 15.33
CA ILE A 241 -4.05 -12.90 16.00
C ILE A 241 -5.00 -11.80 16.49
N LEU A 242 -5.98 -11.44 15.68
CA LEU A 242 -7.00 -10.46 16.04
C LEU A 242 -7.88 -10.98 17.19
N GLU A 243 -8.28 -12.25 17.17
CA GLU A 243 -9.04 -12.87 18.25
C GLU A 243 -8.24 -12.83 19.58
N GLU A 244 -6.97 -13.22 19.57
CA GLU A 244 -6.11 -13.16 20.75
C GLU A 244 -5.99 -11.71 21.26
N HIS A 245 -5.77 -10.77 20.36
CA HIS A 245 -5.67 -9.36 20.73
C HIS A 245 -6.97 -8.81 21.32
N MET A 246 -8.13 -9.17 20.76
CA MET A 246 -9.45 -8.80 21.30
C MET A 246 -9.67 -9.40 22.71
N ARG A 247 -9.25 -10.65 22.95
CA ARG A 247 -9.28 -11.25 24.29
C ARG A 247 -8.40 -10.50 25.31
N LYS A 248 -7.18 -10.14 24.92
CA LYS A 248 -6.27 -9.32 25.75
C LYS A 248 -6.90 -7.95 26.11
N ARG A 249 -7.72 -7.40 25.23
CA ARG A 249 -8.43 -6.13 25.43
C ARG A 249 -9.82 -6.28 26.10
N GLY A 250 -10.20 -7.50 26.52
CA GLY A 250 -11.47 -7.78 27.21
C GLY A 250 -12.71 -7.59 26.33
N ARG A 251 -12.58 -7.81 25.01
CA ARG A 251 -13.69 -7.72 24.05
C ARG A 251 -14.31 -9.07 23.69
N LEU A 252 -13.67 -10.18 24.07
CA LEU A 252 -14.15 -11.55 23.92
C LEU A 252 -13.98 -12.33 25.22
#